data_bac9b36e976fef6d6af36e1b714ad909
#
_entry.id   bac9b36e976fef6d6af36e1b714ad909
#
_cell.length_a   1.000
_cell.length_b   1.000
_cell.length_c   1.000
_cell.angle_alpha   90.00
_cell.angle_beta   90.00
_cell.angle_gamma   90.00
#
_symmetry.space_group_name_H-M   'P 1'
#
loop_
_entity.id
_entity.type
_entity.pdbx_description
1 polymer ?
#
loop_
_entity_poly.entity_id
_entity_poly.type
_entity_poly.pdbx_seq_one_letter_code
_entity_poly.pdbx_strand_id
1 'polypeptide(L)'
;MIVYEDKIIGRGYNRRTIDKNTIAHAEMMAIKKASKKMDDWRLEDCTMYVTLEPCQMCSGAIDTVQNERGCCRMYESKAGCAGSILNLLQMEEFNHQVELEIGVLEEECSALMKNFFKELREKRKAEVK
;
A
#
# COMPACT_ATOMS: atom_id res chain seq x y z
N MET A 1 3.34 -1.54 -5.05
CA MET A 1 4.31 -1.24 -6.12
C MET A 1 4.70 0.21 -6.06
N ILE A 2 5.99 0.49 -6.18
CA ILE A 2 6.52 1.87 -6.19
C ILE A 2 7.20 2.12 -7.53
N VAL A 3 6.87 3.24 -8.16
CA VAL A 3 7.34 3.64 -9.49
C VAL A 3 8.09 4.97 -9.41
N TYR A 4 9.24 5.02 -10.07
CA TYR A 4 10.05 6.23 -10.23
C TYR A 4 10.51 6.34 -11.66
N GLU A 5 10.26 7.48 -12.31
CA GLU A 5 10.61 7.71 -13.73
C GLU A 5 10.15 6.56 -14.64
N ASP A 6 8.87 6.18 -14.52
CA ASP A 6 8.23 5.09 -15.26
C ASP A 6 8.83 3.69 -15.05
N LYS A 7 9.69 3.53 -14.06
CA LYS A 7 10.27 2.23 -13.71
C LYS A 7 9.78 1.75 -12.35
N ILE A 8 9.45 0.47 -12.25
CA ILE A 8 9.10 -0.16 -10.98
C ILE A 8 10.38 -0.38 -10.18
N ILE A 9 10.48 0.28 -9.03
CA ILE A 9 11.66 0.19 -8.15
C ILE A 9 11.40 -0.61 -6.88
N GLY A 10 10.15 -0.95 -6.58
CA GLY A 10 9.81 -1.78 -5.43
C GLY A 10 8.46 -2.44 -5.59
N ARG A 11 8.40 -3.73 -5.26
CA ARG A 11 7.16 -4.51 -5.23
C ARG A 11 7.05 -5.21 -3.89
N GLY A 12 5.84 -5.42 -3.44
CA GLY A 12 5.60 -6.16 -2.22
C GLY A 12 4.22 -6.79 -2.20
N TYR A 13 4.06 -7.78 -1.37
CA TYR A 13 2.79 -8.41 -1.05
C TYR A 13 2.79 -8.74 0.43
N ASN A 14 1.60 -8.92 1.00
CA ASN A 14 1.47 -9.16 2.44
C ASN A 14 2.08 -10.52 2.81
N ARG A 15 3.11 -10.48 3.67
CA ARG A 15 3.79 -11.67 4.19
C ARG A 15 3.71 -11.78 5.71
N ARG A 16 2.85 -11.03 6.35
CA ARG A 16 2.74 -10.97 7.81
C ARG A 16 2.65 -12.35 8.45
N THR A 17 1.81 -13.23 7.91
CA THR A 17 1.60 -14.59 8.44
C THR A 17 2.77 -15.51 8.09
N ILE A 18 3.27 -15.45 6.86
CA ILE A 18 4.36 -16.30 6.38
C ILE A 18 5.66 -15.99 7.12
N ASP A 19 6.02 -14.71 7.22
CA ASP A 19 7.25 -14.26 7.86
C ASP A 19 7.13 -14.14 9.39
N LYS A 20 5.91 -14.32 9.93
CA LYS A 20 5.60 -14.12 11.35
C LYS A 20 6.09 -12.76 11.85
N ASN A 21 5.85 -11.72 11.04
CA ASN A 21 6.37 -10.39 11.26
C ASN A 21 5.28 -9.36 11.01
N THR A 22 4.96 -8.58 12.03
CA THR A 22 3.91 -7.56 12.01
C THR A 22 4.14 -6.50 10.93
N ILE A 23 5.39 -6.15 10.64
CA ILE A 23 5.71 -5.11 9.66
C ILE A 23 5.83 -5.63 8.23
N ALA A 24 5.62 -6.93 8.00
CA ALA A 24 5.72 -7.54 6.67
C ALA A 24 4.45 -7.31 5.82
N HIS A 25 3.98 -6.07 5.76
CA HIS A 25 2.92 -5.63 4.88
C HIS A 25 3.49 -5.33 3.49
N ALA A 26 2.64 -5.43 2.45
CA ALA A 26 3.05 -5.18 1.06
C ALA A 26 3.73 -3.83 0.88
N GLU A 27 3.16 -2.78 1.48
CA GLU A 27 3.67 -1.41 1.38
C GLU A 27 5.05 -1.28 2.03
N MET A 28 5.23 -1.88 3.21
CA MET A 28 6.51 -1.85 3.93
C MET A 28 7.60 -2.58 3.15
N MET A 29 7.28 -3.70 2.53
CA MET A 29 8.21 -4.46 1.70
C MET A 29 8.60 -3.70 0.44
N ALA A 30 7.63 -3.06 -0.22
CA ALA A 30 7.89 -2.23 -1.40
C ALA A 30 8.80 -1.04 -1.05
N ILE A 31 8.55 -0.36 0.06
CA ILE A 31 9.38 0.73 0.57
C ILE A 31 10.81 0.26 0.82
N LYS A 32 10.98 -0.86 1.48
CA LYS A 32 12.31 -1.41 1.77
C LYS A 32 13.11 -1.68 0.49
N LYS A 33 12.49 -2.28 -0.50
CA LYS A 33 13.12 -2.58 -1.79
C LYS A 33 13.42 -1.31 -2.58
N ALA A 34 12.48 -0.37 -2.62
CA ALA A 34 12.65 0.89 -3.33
C ALA A 34 13.77 1.73 -2.71
N SER A 35 13.82 1.81 -1.38
CA SER A 35 14.86 2.56 -0.66
C SER A 35 16.24 1.99 -0.92
N LYS A 36 16.37 0.66 -0.99
CA LYS A 36 17.62 0.01 -1.34
C LYS A 36 18.06 0.34 -2.76
N LYS A 37 17.11 0.34 -3.71
CA LYS A 37 17.40 0.64 -5.12
C LYS A 37 17.76 2.11 -5.33
N MET A 38 17.10 3.02 -4.63
CA MET A 38 17.40 4.47 -4.68
C MET A 38 18.61 4.85 -3.84
N ASP A 39 19.09 3.94 -2.98
CA ASP A 39 20.15 4.19 -2.00
C ASP A 39 19.84 5.40 -1.11
N ASP A 40 18.57 5.54 -0.73
CA ASP A 40 18.08 6.65 0.10
C ASP A 40 16.82 6.17 0.83
N TRP A 41 16.61 6.60 2.08
CA TRP A 41 15.36 6.35 2.79
C TRP A 41 14.21 7.21 2.25
N ARG A 42 14.50 8.32 1.59
CA ARG A 42 13.50 9.19 0.98
C ARG A 42 13.13 8.68 -0.42
N LEU A 43 11.83 8.63 -0.68
CA LEU A 43 11.28 8.20 -1.97
C LEU A 43 10.51 9.35 -2.62
N GLU A 44 11.12 10.52 -2.65
CA GLU A 44 10.54 11.70 -3.28
C GLU A 44 10.37 11.48 -4.79
N ASP A 45 9.33 12.06 -5.36
CA ASP A 45 8.96 11.93 -6.77
C ASP A 45 8.56 10.50 -7.19
N CYS A 46 8.37 9.61 -6.22
CA CYS A 46 7.87 8.24 -6.47
C CYS A 46 6.36 8.19 -6.35
N THR A 47 5.74 7.27 -7.08
CA THR A 47 4.32 6.97 -6.96
C THR A 47 4.14 5.58 -6.39
N MET A 48 3.36 5.46 -5.31
CA MET A 48 2.99 4.16 -4.73
C MET A 48 1.60 3.76 -5.22
N TYR A 49 1.49 2.55 -5.75
CA TYR A 49 0.22 1.94 -6.16
C TYR A 49 -0.13 0.83 -5.18
N VAL A 50 -1.29 0.93 -4.55
CA VAL A 50 -1.80 -0.06 -3.59
C VAL A 50 -3.19 -0.53 -3.97
N THR A 51 -3.51 -1.80 -3.70
CA THR A 51 -4.83 -2.36 -3.95
C THR A 51 -5.82 -2.06 -2.83
N LEU A 52 -5.36 -2.09 -1.59
CA LEU A 52 -6.16 -1.74 -0.43
C LEU A 52 -5.60 -0.50 0.26
N GLU A 53 -6.49 0.27 0.88
CA GLU A 53 -6.10 1.44 1.65
C GLU A 53 -5.07 1.08 2.72
N PRO A 54 -3.95 1.80 2.81
CA PRO A 54 -2.93 1.53 3.81
C PRO A 54 -3.44 1.67 5.24
N CYS A 55 -2.97 0.79 6.14
CA CYS A 55 -3.20 0.91 7.57
C CYS A 55 -2.39 2.07 8.17
N GLN A 56 -2.55 2.32 9.45
CA GLN A 56 -1.84 3.41 10.14
C GLN A 56 -0.31 3.28 10.07
N MET A 57 0.21 2.06 10.18
CA MET A 57 1.65 1.82 10.09
C MET A 57 2.19 2.16 8.69
N CYS A 58 1.54 1.62 7.65
CA CYS A 58 1.95 1.84 6.27
C CYS A 58 1.73 3.29 5.83
N SER A 59 0.63 3.92 6.23
CA SER A 59 0.36 5.33 5.93
C SER A 59 1.41 6.25 6.55
N GLY A 60 1.80 5.98 7.80
CA GLY A 60 2.87 6.74 8.46
C GLY A 60 4.21 6.58 7.74
N ALA A 61 4.53 5.37 7.30
CA ALA A 61 5.76 5.12 6.53
C ALA A 61 5.73 5.82 5.17
N ILE A 62 4.61 5.79 4.46
CA ILE A 62 4.43 6.46 3.17
C ILE A 62 4.64 7.97 3.34
N ASP A 63 3.99 8.58 4.32
CA ASP A 63 4.14 10.00 4.61
C ASP A 63 5.60 10.36 4.90
N THR A 64 6.29 9.53 5.67
CA THR A 64 7.68 9.76 6.05
C THR A 64 8.62 9.73 4.83
N VAL A 65 8.46 8.74 3.94
CA VAL A 65 9.41 8.54 2.83
C VAL A 65 9.11 9.40 1.60
N GLN A 66 7.84 9.71 1.34
CA GLN A 66 7.45 10.43 0.12
C GLN A 66 7.43 11.95 0.27
N ASN A 67 7.24 12.45 1.48
CA ASN A 67 7.10 13.89 1.72
C ASN A 67 5.99 14.50 0.84
N GLU A 68 6.15 15.78 0.48
CA GLU A 68 5.20 16.52 -0.37
C GLU A 68 5.36 16.19 -1.86
N ARG A 69 6.41 15.48 -2.24
CA ARG A 69 6.73 15.17 -3.63
C ARG A 69 6.35 13.75 -4.04
N GLY A 70 5.58 13.07 -3.23
CA GLY A 70 5.12 11.72 -3.52
C GLY A 70 3.65 11.67 -3.86
N CYS A 71 3.22 10.56 -4.43
CA CYS A 71 1.81 10.30 -4.74
C CYS A 71 1.46 8.87 -4.34
N CYS A 72 0.32 8.70 -3.68
CA CYS A 72 -0.24 7.38 -3.37
C CYS A 72 -1.54 7.19 -4.15
N ARG A 73 -1.62 6.12 -4.93
CA ARG A 73 -2.79 5.77 -5.74
C ARG A 73 -3.37 4.45 -5.29
N MET A 74 -4.66 4.42 -5.03
CA MET A 74 -5.36 3.22 -4.61
C MET A 74 -6.72 3.10 -5.30
N TYR A 75 -7.26 1.87 -5.34
CA TYR A 75 -8.53 1.68 -6.02
C TYR A 75 -9.73 2.09 -5.15
N GLU A 76 -9.67 1.86 -3.85
CA GLU A 76 -10.79 2.16 -2.94
C GLU A 76 -10.32 2.40 -1.51
N SER A 77 -10.99 3.31 -0.80
CA SER A 77 -10.79 3.54 0.63
C SER A 77 -11.69 2.62 1.44
N LYS A 78 -11.10 1.76 2.30
CA LYS A 78 -11.86 0.86 3.18
C LYS A 78 -11.18 0.68 4.52
N ALA A 79 -11.73 1.27 5.56
CA ALA A 79 -11.34 1.05 6.95
C ALA A 79 -9.83 1.17 7.22
N GLY A 80 -9.15 2.05 6.50
CA GLY A 80 -7.74 2.32 6.67
C GLY A 80 -7.46 3.76 7.07
N CYS A 81 -6.23 4.20 6.90
CA CYS A 81 -5.75 5.51 7.37
C CYS A 81 -5.31 6.45 6.24
N ALA A 82 -5.84 6.25 5.03
CA ALA A 82 -5.58 7.11 3.88
C ALA A 82 -6.89 7.60 3.23
N GLY A 83 -7.88 7.94 4.06
CA GLY A 83 -9.14 8.52 3.59
C GLY A 83 -10.42 7.97 4.21
N SER A 84 -10.43 6.76 4.80
CA SER A 84 -11.63 6.19 5.41
C SER A 84 -11.80 6.60 6.87
N ILE A 85 -11.05 5.97 7.78
CA ILE A 85 -11.12 6.26 9.21
C ILE A 85 -10.37 7.54 9.51
N LEU A 86 -9.15 7.65 9.02
CA LEU A 86 -8.28 8.81 9.10
C LEU A 86 -7.63 9.03 7.74
N ASN A 87 -7.13 10.22 7.51
CA ASN A 87 -6.28 10.48 6.35
C ASN A 87 -4.91 10.96 6.83
N LEU A 88 -4.06 10.01 7.20
CA LEU A 88 -2.71 10.29 7.70
C LEU A 88 -1.79 10.85 6.62
N LEU A 89 -2.10 10.63 5.34
CA LEU A 89 -1.30 11.14 4.23
C LEU A 89 -1.48 12.63 4.00
N GLN A 90 -2.59 13.19 4.45
CA GLN A 90 -2.96 14.59 4.19
C GLN A 90 -3.34 15.36 5.44
N MET A 91 -2.93 14.94 6.63
CA MET A 91 -3.16 15.67 7.86
C MET A 91 -2.28 16.92 7.93
N GLU A 92 -2.90 18.09 8.11
CA GLU A 92 -2.21 19.38 8.15
C GLU A 92 -1.22 19.49 9.31
N GLU A 93 -1.49 18.77 10.40
CA GLU A 93 -0.64 18.75 11.59
C GLU A 93 0.68 18.01 11.38
N PHE A 94 0.79 17.19 10.36
CA PHE A 94 2.04 16.52 10.00
C PHE A 94 2.90 17.43 9.12
N ASN A 95 4.20 17.21 9.15
CA ASN A 95 5.16 18.02 8.39
C ASN A 95 4.96 17.91 6.87
N HIS A 96 4.40 16.82 6.39
CA HIS A 96 4.27 16.52 4.97
C HIS A 96 2.87 16.02 4.63
N GLN A 97 2.40 16.37 3.44
CA GLN A 97 1.19 15.81 2.86
C GLN A 97 1.55 15.11 1.54
N VAL A 98 0.99 13.91 1.34
CA VAL A 98 1.19 13.11 0.14
C VAL A 98 -0.01 13.27 -0.78
N GLU A 99 0.23 13.47 -2.08
CA GLU A 99 -0.84 13.50 -3.07
C GLU A 99 -1.56 12.14 -3.10
N LEU A 100 -2.89 12.15 -3.04
CA LEU A 100 -3.70 10.94 -2.93
C LEU A 100 -4.70 10.87 -4.09
N GLU A 101 -4.68 9.76 -4.81
CA GLU A 101 -5.64 9.46 -5.87
C GLU A 101 -6.35 8.13 -5.57
N ILE A 102 -7.68 8.14 -5.57
CA ILE A 102 -8.54 6.98 -5.28
C ILE A 102 -9.28 6.58 -6.54
N GLY A 103 -9.58 5.30 -6.70
CA GLY A 103 -10.36 4.77 -7.83
C GLY A 103 -9.51 4.31 -9.00
N VAL A 104 -8.21 4.22 -8.86
CA VAL A 104 -7.30 3.73 -9.90
C VAL A 104 -7.53 2.23 -10.13
N LEU A 105 -7.91 1.85 -11.36
CA LEU A 105 -8.22 0.47 -11.75
C LEU A 105 -9.23 -0.20 -10.79
N GLU A 106 -10.24 0.54 -10.35
CA GLU A 106 -11.19 0.08 -9.33
C GLU A 106 -11.86 -1.25 -9.67
N GLU A 107 -12.32 -1.41 -10.91
CA GLU A 107 -13.00 -2.63 -11.34
C GLU A 107 -12.08 -3.84 -11.32
N GLU A 108 -10.87 -3.72 -11.86
CA GLU A 108 -9.90 -4.80 -11.93
C GLU A 108 -9.41 -5.21 -10.54
N CYS A 109 -9.10 -4.25 -9.69
CA CYS A 109 -8.67 -4.52 -8.32
C CYS A 109 -9.79 -5.13 -7.49
N SER A 110 -11.00 -4.63 -7.62
CA SER A 110 -12.18 -5.18 -6.94
C SER A 110 -12.43 -6.63 -7.34
N ALA A 111 -12.33 -6.94 -8.63
CA ALA A 111 -12.50 -8.31 -9.15
C ALA A 111 -11.43 -9.25 -8.57
N LEU A 112 -10.16 -8.82 -8.55
CA LEU A 112 -9.07 -9.61 -7.98
C LEU A 112 -9.31 -9.92 -6.50
N MET A 113 -9.75 -8.94 -5.71
CA MET A 113 -10.02 -9.12 -4.29
C MET A 113 -11.21 -10.05 -4.05
N LYS A 114 -12.29 -9.90 -4.81
CA LYS A 114 -13.46 -10.75 -4.71
C LYS A 114 -13.13 -12.20 -5.04
N ASN A 115 -12.37 -12.43 -6.10
CA ASN A 115 -11.95 -13.77 -6.51
C ASN A 115 -11.04 -14.42 -5.46
N PHE A 116 -10.10 -13.66 -4.90
CA PHE A 116 -9.22 -14.15 -3.84
C PHE A 116 -10.00 -14.63 -2.62
N PHE A 117 -10.93 -13.82 -2.12
CA PHE A 117 -11.73 -14.20 -0.95
C PHE A 117 -12.68 -15.35 -1.25
N LYS A 118 -13.21 -15.44 -2.46
CA LYS A 118 -14.03 -16.56 -2.89
C LYS A 118 -13.25 -17.87 -2.84
N GLU A 119 -12.07 -17.91 -3.43
CA GLU A 119 -11.17 -19.08 -3.42
C GLU A 119 -10.78 -19.47 -1.99
N LEU A 120 -10.51 -18.50 -1.13
CA LEU A 120 -10.19 -18.76 0.27
C LEU A 120 -11.35 -19.42 1.01
N ARG A 121 -12.59 -18.97 0.78
CA ARG A 121 -13.78 -19.58 1.36
C ARG A 121 -13.99 -21.01 0.87
N GLU A 122 -13.76 -21.25 -0.40
CA GLU A 122 -13.88 -22.60 -0.99
C GLU A 122 -12.85 -23.56 -0.39
N LYS A 123 -11.61 -23.13 -0.22
CA LYS A 123 -10.56 -23.92 0.45
C LYS A 123 -10.94 -24.27 1.88
N ARG A 124 -11.43 -23.30 2.64
CA ARG A 124 -11.88 -23.54 4.03
C ARG A 124 -13.02 -24.55 4.11
N LYS A 125 -13.96 -24.50 3.18
CA LYS A 125 -15.06 -25.49 3.12
C LYS A 125 -14.53 -26.90 2.80
N ALA A 126 -13.54 -27.01 1.92
CA ALA A 126 -12.95 -28.30 1.59
C ALA A 126 -12.17 -28.90 2.77
N GLU A 127 -11.54 -28.08 3.61
CA GLU A 127 -10.79 -28.52 4.79
C GLU A 127 -11.70 -29.02 5.94
N VAL A 128 -12.94 -28.57 5.99
CA VAL A 128 -13.92 -28.91 7.04
C VAL A 128 -14.61 -30.25 6.77
N LYS A 129 -14.43 -30.87 5.63
CA LYS A 129 -14.98 -32.21 5.34
C LYS A 129 -14.17 -33.31 6.05
#